data_0f3a9543d662665470b209286f88501b
#
_entry.id   0f3a9543d662665470b209286f88501b
#
_cell.length_a   1.000
_cell.length_b   1.000
_cell.length_c   1.000
_cell.angle_alpha   90.00
_cell.angle_beta   90.00
_cell.angle_gamma   90.00
#
_symmetry.space_group_name_H-M   'P 1'
#
loop_
_entity.id
_entity.type
_entity.pdbx_description
1 polymer ?
#
loop_
_entity_poly.entity_id
_entity_poly.type
_entity_poly.pdbx_seq_one_letter_code
_entity_poly.pdbx_strand_id
1 'polypeptide(L)'
;MNPSPARHSPFQAILPLCLALLFMAAASPAAPVFRYLEQTGTDSFIFTWRLERERDTATLSVVQRQGSETFLSRNTPAGDTLAWQYVHQPDTDVRAERDGDRIRLSGRFRGRKVDEVQTIDDRPWFQPLSFSLRPLALNGQATTEFWTIRVDTLELVAMRAEAAGREEIHTVRGPRLAAAKVVIRPDGLLGGLWRAEYWFRAEDGQFVRYRGTHGPPGTPETVISLLDS
;
A
#
# COMPACT_ATOMS: atom_id res chain seq x y z
N MET A 1 7.98 79.21 -57.15
CA MET A 1 7.71 77.76 -57.16
C MET A 1 8.68 77.11 -56.20
N ASN A 2 8.22 76.79 -55.02
CA ASN A 2 9.06 76.18 -53.95
C ASN A 2 8.52 74.84 -53.61
N PRO A 3 9.29 73.74 -53.62
CA PRO A 3 8.81 72.49 -53.19
C PRO A 3 8.98 72.33 -51.68
N SER A 4 7.94 71.81 -51.06
CA SER A 4 7.79 71.46 -49.62
C SER A 4 8.67 70.30 -49.22
N PRO A 5 9.26 70.25 -48.00
CA PRO A 5 10.04 69.12 -47.54
C PRO A 5 9.19 68.04 -46.94
N ALA A 6 9.54 66.81 -47.28
CA ALA A 6 8.94 65.59 -46.76
C ALA A 6 9.29 65.34 -45.27
N ARG A 7 8.28 65.09 -44.46
CA ARG A 7 8.41 64.63 -43.04
C ARG A 7 8.77 63.15 -42.96
N HIS A 8 9.92 62.82 -42.40
CA HIS A 8 10.27 61.50 -42.01
C HIS A 8 9.66 61.19 -40.65
N SER A 9 8.85 60.17 -40.62
CA SER A 9 8.29 59.53 -39.38
C SER A 9 9.26 58.47 -38.86
N PRO A 10 9.66 58.47 -37.57
CA PRO A 10 10.49 57.42 -37.04
C PRO A 10 9.60 56.20 -36.66
N PHE A 11 9.82 55.08 -37.30
CA PHE A 11 9.30 53.81 -36.91
C PHE A 11 9.93 53.41 -35.56
N GLN A 12 9.14 53.43 -34.48
CA GLN A 12 9.50 52.83 -33.20
C GLN A 12 9.33 51.30 -33.32
N ALA A 13 10.45 50.58 -33.37
CA ALA A 13 10.49 49.14 -33.26
C ALA A 13 10.17 48.73 -31.81
N ILE A 14 8.97 48.19 -31.60
CA ILE A 14 8.57 47.55 -30.34
C ILE A 14 9.17 46.14 -30.35
N LEU A 15 10.18 45.93 -29.51
CA LEU A 15 10.80 44.65 -29.25
C LEU A 15 9.86 43.82 -28.36
N PRO A 16 9.35 42.64 -28.77
CA PRO A 16 8.57 41.81 -27.87
C PRO A 16 9.51 41.12 -26.86
N LEU A 17 9.36 41.51 -25.61
CA LEU A 17 10.00 40.84 -24.46
C LEU A 17 9.36 39.48 -24.29
N CYS A 18 9.94 38.43 -24.88
CA CYS A 18 9.57 37.03 -24.62
C CYS A 18 9.99 36.65 -23.19
N LEU A 19 9.06 36.76 -22.27
CA LEU A 19 9.19 36.22 -20.90
C LEU A 19 9.14 34.71 -20.96
N ALA A 20 10.31 34.06 -21.07
CA ALA A 20 10.43 32.61 -20.95
C ALA A 20 10.16 32.20 -19.49
N LEU A 21 8.94 31.82 -19.18
CA LEU A 21 8.58 31.14 -17.94
C LEU A 21 9.25 29.75 -17.93
N LEU A 22 10.41 29.66 -17.31
CA LEU A 22 11.04 28.41 -16.95
C LEU A 22 10.12 27.73 -15.90
N PHE A 23 9.26 26.81 -16.34
CA PHE A 23 8.64 25.83 -15.47
C PHE A 23 9.74 24.90 -14.96
N MET A 24 10.32 25.22 -13.81
CA MET A 24 11.06 24.24 -13.02
C MET A 24 10.03 23.19 -12.55
N ALA A 25 9.96 22.07 -13.26
CA ALA A 25 9.30 20.88 -12.74
C ALA A 25 10.02 20.50 -11.45
N ALA A 26 9.42 20.82 -10.32
CA ALA A 26 9.92 20.36 -9.02
C ALA A 26 9.91 18.85 -9.07
N ALA A 27 11.07 18.22 -9.03
CA ALA A 27 11.17 16.77 -8.89
C ALA A 27 10.43 16.38 -7.60
N SER A 28 9.38 15.55 -7.73
CA SER A 28 8.70 15.01 -6.55
C SER A 28 9.73 14.30 -5.68
N PRO A 29 9.75 14.54 -4.37
CA PRO A 29 10.67 13.86 -3.48
C PRO A 29 10.47 12.34 -3.63
N ALA A 30 11.56 11.60 -3.66
CA ALA A 30 11.50 10.13 -3.75
C ALA A 30 10.66 9.58 -2.60
N ALA A 31 9.76 8.64 -2.91
CA ALA A 31 8.91 8.01 -1.90
C ALA A 31 9.78 7.33 -0.82
N PRO A 32 9.46 7.50 0.46
CA PRO A 32 10.23 6.89 1.53
C PRO A 32 10.22 5.36 1.43
N VAL A 33 11.37 4.75 1.69
CA VAL A 33 11.52 3.29 1.74
C VAL A 33 11.72 2.90 3.21
N PHE A 34 10.86 2.04 3.72
CA PHE A 34 10.93 1.50 5.06
C PHE A 34 11.46 0.06 5.02
N ARG A 35 12.21 -0.32 6.03
CA ARG A 35 12.75 -1.66 6.19
C ARG A 35 12.12 -2.34 7.38
N TYR A 36 11.76 -3.60 7.20
CA TYR A 36 11.14 -4.41 8.24
C TYR A 36 11.93 -5.69 8.44
N LEU A 37 11.99 -6.13 9.68
CA LEU A 37 12.43 -7.48 10.06
C LEU A 37 11.20 -8.36 10.22
N GLU A 38 11.13 -9.46 9.49
CA GLU A 38 10.18 -10.54 9.69
C GLU A 38 10.87 -11.70 10.40
N GLN A 39 10.19 -12.26 11.40
CA GLN A 39 10.66 -13.39 12.18
C GLN A 39 9.51 -14.40 12.30
N THR A 40 9.77 -15.67 11.90
CA THR A 40 8.81 -16.78 12.01
C THR A 40 9.55 -18.00 12.56
N GLY A 41 9.27 -18.38 13.79
CA GLY A 41 10.04 -19.41 14.48
C GLY A 41 11.53 -19.06 14.54
N THR A 42 12.40 -19.85 13.89
CA THR A 42 13.84 -19.62 13.78
C THR A 42 14.26 -18.81 12.57
N ASP A 43 13.35 -18.64 11.61
CA ASP A 43 13.65 -17.95 10.36
C ASP A 43 13.48 -16.43 10.52
N SER A 44 14.39 -15.69 9.89
CA SER A 44 14.28 -14.23 9.86
C SER A 44 14.83 -13.68 8.55
N PHE A 45 14.19 -12.62 8.05
CA PHE A 45 14.68 -11.88 6.88
C PHE A 45 14.23 -10.43 6.93
N ILE A 46 14.92 -9.59 6.14
CA ILE A 46 14.57 -8.18 6.00
C ILE A 46 13.89 -7.98 4.64
N PHE A 47 12.85 -7.16 4.64
CA PHE A 47 12.18 -6.73 3.43
C PHE A 47 12.03 -5.21 3.36
N THR A 48 11.76 -4.69 2.18
CA THR A 48 11.50 -3.29 1.94
C THR A 48 10.03 -3.05 1.64
N TRP A 49 9.54 -1.90 2.08
CA TRP A 49 8.17 -1.44 1.93
C TRP A 49 8.23 0.02 1.44
N ARG A 50 7.62 0.30 0.31
CA ARG A 50 7.62 1.62 -0.31
C ARG A 50 6.22 2.02 -0.72
N LEU A 51 5.79 3.22 -0.36
CA LEU A 51 4.49 3.77 -0.67
C LEU A 51 4.67 5.03 -1.53
N GLU A 52 4.17 4.97 -2.75
CA GLU A 52 4.06 6.09 -3.66
C GLU A 52 2.62 6.60 -3.66
N ARG A 53 2.42 7.91 -3.51
CA ARG A 53 1.11 8.54 -3.53
C ARG A 53 0.98 9.44 -4.74
N GLU A 54 -0.10 9.27 -5.45
CA GLU A 54 -0.59 10.15 -6.49
C GLU A 54 -1.88 10.82 -6.00
N ARG A 55 -2.49 11.68 -6.84
CA ARG A 55 -3.70 12.40 -6.44
C ARG A 55 -4.81 11.45 -5.99
N ASP A 56 -5.10 10.43 -6.79
CA ASP A 56 -6.28 9.56 -6.64
C ASP A 56 -5.91 8.09 -6.37
N THR A 57 -4.61 7.79 -6.27
CA THR A 57 -4.13 6.43 -6.02
C THR A 57 -2.92 6.41 -5.10
N ALA A 58 -2.74 5.26 -4.45
CA ALA A 58 -1.55 4.93 -3.70
C ALA A 58 -1.02 3.57 -4.16
N THR A 59 0.24 3.53 -4.56
CA THR A 59 0.91 2.30 -4.98
C THR A 59 1.85 1.84 -3.88
N LEU A 60 1.62 0.64 -3.38
CA LEU A 60 2.50 -0.02 -2.41
C LEU A 60 3.30 -1.12 -3.09
N SER A 61 4.60 -1.09 -2.86
CA SER A 61 5.54 -2.12 -3.28
C SER A 61 6.23 -2.73 -2.06
N VAL A 62 6.20 -4.06 -1.96
CA VAL A 62 6.93 -4.82 -0.94
C VAL A 62 7.86 -5.79 -1.66
N VAL A 63 9.16 -5.77 -1.30
CA VAL A 63 10.18 -6.63 -1.91
C VAL A 63 10.85 -7.44 -0.79
N GLN A 64 10.74 -8.76 -0.89
CA GLN A 64 11.25 -9.71 0.10
C GLN A 64 12.27 -10.65 -0.54
N ARG A 65 13.00 -11.39 0.30
CA ARG A 65 13.88 -12.48 -0.11
C ARG A 65 14.79 -12.13 -1.30
N GLN A 66 15.45 -10.96 -1.20
CA GLN A 66 16.37 -10.45 -2.25
C GLN A 66 15.70 -10.29 -3.64
N GLY A 67 14.40 -9.98 -3.66
CA GLY A 67 13.65 -9.74 -4.90
C GLY A 67 12.98 -10.99 -5.48
N SER A 68 13.18 -12.19 -4.92
CA SER A 68 12.47 -13.39 -5.37
C SER A 68 10.99 -13.41 -4.99
N GLU A 69 10.57 -12.56 -4.05
CA GLU A 69 9.19 -12.41 -3.63
C GLU A 69 8.80 -10.93 -3.62
N THR A 70 7.77 -10.58 -4.36
CA THR A 70 7.31 -9.20 -4.46
C THR A 70 5.79 -9.11 -4.41
N PHE A 71 5.31 -8.05 -3.77
CA PHE A 71 3.91 -7.67 -3.76
C PHE A 71 3.79 -6.25 -4.26
N LEU A 72 2.88 -6.03 -5.20
CA LEU A 72 2.54 -4.71 -5.70
C LEU A 72 1.04 -4.52 -5.57
N SER A 73 0.60 -3.39 -5.03
CA SER A 73 -0.82 -3.06 -4.99
C SER A 73 -1.05 -1.62 -5.38
N ARG A 74 -2.14 -1.39 -6.10
CA ARG A 74 -2.68 -0.07 -6.40
C ARG A 74 -3.99 0.09 -5.62
N ASN A 75 -4.09 1.16 -4.86
CA ASN A 75 -5.16 1.37 -3.89
C ASN A 75 -5.75 2.77 -4.04
N THR A 76 -6.96 2.97 -3.56
CA THR A 76 -7.50 4.31 -3.31
C THR A 76 -6.77 4.96 -2.13
N PRO A 77 -6.82 6.29 -1.94
CA PRO A 77 -6.29 6.94 -0.74
C PRO A 77 -6.95 6.45 0.56
N ALA A 78 -8.19 5.96 0.48
CA ALA A 78 -8.93 5.39 1.60
C ALA A 78 -8.49 3.96 1.96
N GLY A 79 -7.67 3.30 1.13
CA GLY A 79 -7.13 1.98 1.40
C GLY A 79 -7.80 0.83 0.64
N ASP A 80 -8.86 1.11 -0.17
CA ASP A 80 -9.47 0.09 -1.02
C ASP A 80 -8.50 -0.34 -2.10
N THR A 81 -8.32 -1.64 -2.29
CA THR A 81 -7.45 -2.18 -3.33
C THR A 81 -8.17 -2.20 -4.68
N LEU A 82 -7.52 -1.66 -5.69
CA LEU A 82 -7.98 -1.65 -7.08
C LEU A 82 -7.32 -2.77 -7.89
N ALA A 83 -6.04 -3.01 -7.64
CA ALA A 83 -5.27 -4.06 -8.28
C ALA A 83 -4.16 -4.55 -7.34
N TRP A 84 -3.81 -5.81 -7.50
CA TRP A 84 -2.74 -6.46 -6.74
C TRP A 84 -1.98 -7.44 -7.61
N GLN A 85 -0.67 -7.54 -7.40
CA GLN A 85 0.17 -8.55 -8.01
C GLN A 85 1.05 -9.20 -6.94
N TYR A 86 1.16 -10.51 -7.02
CA TYR A 86 2.04 -11.34 -6.21
C TYR A 86 2.96 -12.14 -7.12
N VAL A 87 4.25 -11.95 -6.94
CA VAL A 87 5.29 -12.71 -7.64
C VAL A 87 6.13 -13.45 -6.60
N HIS A 88 6.29 -14.75 -6.79
CA HIS A 88 7.22 -15.59 -6.05
C HIS A 88 7.93 -16.52 -7.05
N GLN A 89 9.19 -16.20 -7.29
CA GLN A 89 10.01 -16.96 -8.25
C GLN A 89 10.25 -18.41 -7.75
N PRO A 90 10.28 -19.41 -8.66
CA PRO A 90 10.19 -19.27 -10.12
C PRO A 90 8.79 -19.49 -10.71
N ASP A 91 7.76 -19.80 -9.92
CA ASP A 91 6.56 -20.44 -10.42
C ASP A 91 5.25 -19.68 -10.15
N THR A 92 5.31 -18.52 -9.53
CA THR A 92 4.13 -17.72 -9.18
C THR A 92 4.26 -16.29 -9.69
N ASP A 93 3.29 -15.87 -10.51
CA ASP A 93 3.00 -14.48 -10.91
C ASP A 93 1.48 -14.37 -11.11
N VAL A 94 0.81 -13.88 -10.08
CA VAL A 94 -0.65 -13.73 -10.03
C VAL A 94 -1.02 -12.26 -9.97
N ARG A 95 -2.01 -11.88 -10.75
CA ARG A 95 -2.64 -10.57 -10.72
C ARG A 95 -4.09 -10.69 -10.32
N ALA A 96 -4.54 -9.76 -9.52
CA ALA A 96 -5.94 -9.60 -9.17
C ALA A 96 -6.38 -8.16 -9.44
N GLU A 97 -7.54 -7.99 -10.04
CA GLU A 97 -8.12 -6.68 -10.36
C GLU A 97 -9.59 -6.66 -9.94
N ARG A 98 -10.01 -5.56 -9.31
CA ARG A 98 -11.42 -5.36 -8.94
C ARG A 98 -12.15 -4.63 -10.05
N ASP A 99 -13.31 -5.19 -10.44
CA ASP A 99 -14.30 -4.56 -11.33
C ASP A 99 -15.69 -4.70 -10.69
N GLY A 100 -16.13 -3.62 -10.05
CA GLY A 100 -17.41 -3.59 -9.33
C GLY A 100 -17.46 -4.60 -8.18
N ASP A 101 -18.36 -5.56 -8.29
CA ASP A 101 -18.57 -6.67 -7.34
C ASP A 101 -17.72 -7.92 -7.66
N ARG A 102 -16.73 -7.80 -8.53
CA ARG A 102 -15.92 -8.93 -8.99
C ARG A 102 -14.43 -8.65 -8.76
N ILE A 103 -13.71 -9.70 -8.42
CA ILE A 103 -12.24 -9.75 -8.42
C ILE A 103 -11.82 -10.82 -9.42
N ARG A 104 -11.12 -10.40 -10.48
CA ARG A 104 -10.54 -11.31 -11.46
C ARG A 104 -9.11 -11.65 -11.07
N LEU A 105 -8.81 -12.94 -10.93
CA LEU A 105 -7.47 -13.47 -10.74
C LEU A 105 -6.97 -14.05 -12.06
N SER A 106 -5.73 -13.73 -12.43
CA SER A 106 -5.10 -14.22 -13.65
C SER A 106 -3.60 -14.43 -13.46
N GLY A 107 -3.02 -15.32 -14.26
CA GLY A 107 -1.58 -15.56 -14.25
C GLY A 107 -1.19 -17.00 -13.95
N ARG A 108 -0.19 -17.19 -13.07
CA ARG A 108 0.32 -18.51 -12.67
C ARG A 108 0.50 -18.55 -11.16
N PHE A 109 0.05 -19.61 -10.53
CA PHE A 109 0.22 -19.86 -9.11
C PHE A 109 0.78 -21.27 -8.88
N ARG A 110 1.97 -21.36 -8.29
CA ARG A 110 2.68 -22.63 -8.07
C ARG A 110 2.74 -23.49 -9.34
N GLY A 111 3.13 -22.86 -10.44
CA GLY A 111 3.26 -23.50 -11.74
C GLY A 111 1.93 -23.72 -12.51
N ARG A 112 0.77 -23.53 -11.88
CA ARG A 112 -0.55 -23.75 -12.50
C ARG A 112 -1.14 -22.45 -13.03
N LYS A 113 -1.80 -22.51 -14.19
CA LYS A 113 -2.54 -21.36 -14.74
C LYS A 113 -3.71 -21.02 -13.82
N VAL A 114 -3.89 -19.74 -13.56
CA VAL A 114 -5.04 -19.16 -12.87
C VAL A 114 -5.77 -18.25 -13.86
N ASP A 115 -7.09 -18.37 -13.97
CA ASP A 115 -7.99 -17.46 -14.69
C ASP A 115 -9.37 -17.63 -14.07
N GLU A 116 -9.63 -16.90 -13.00
CA GLU A 116 -10.81 -17.06 -12.15
C GLU A 116 -11.47 -15.71 -11.90
N VAL A 117 -12.78 -15.71 -11.71
CA VAL A 117 -13.56 -14.56 -11.26
C VAL A 117 -14.29 -14.93 -9.98
N GLN A 118 -14.07 -14.17 -8.93
CA GLN A 118 -14.73 -14.34 -7.64
C GLN A 118 -15.63 -13.13 -7.38
N THR A 119 -16.85 -13.39 -6.92
CA THR A 119 -17.83 -12.34 -6.60
C THR A 119 -17.68 -11.93 -5.14
N ILE A 120 -17.73 -10.63 -4.89
CA ILE A 120 -17.75 -10.01 -3.57
C ILE A 120 -19.02 -9.15 -3.43
N ASP A 121 -19.38 -8.80 -2.20
CA ASP A 121 -20.40 -7.81 -1.92
C ASP A 121 -19.81 -6.38 -1.92
N ASP A 122 -20.51 -5.43 -1.35
CA ASP A 122 -20.15 -4.01 -1.27
C ASP A 122 -19.01 -3.72 -0.30
N ARG A 123 -18.55 -4.69 0.51
CA ARG A 123 -17.39 -4.54 1.37
C ARG A 123 -16.14 -4.20 0.57
N PRO A 124 -15.23 -3.38 1.11
CA PRO A 124 -13.96 -3.08 0.47
C PRO A 124 -13.10 -4.35 0.31
N TRP A 125 -12.24 -4.36 -0.69
CA TRP A 125 -11.16 -5.33 -0.80
C TRP A 125 -9.87 -4.70 -0.30
N PHE A 126 -9.22 -5.32 0.70
CA PHE A 126 -8.00 -4.84 1.32
C PHE A 126 -6.82 -5.79 1.04
N GLN A 127 -5.83 -5.25 0.31
CA GLN A 127 -4.60 -5.97 -0.04
C GLN A 127 -3.50 -4.96 -0.43
N PRO A 128 -2.48 -4.67 0.36
CA PRO A 128 -2.10 -5.31 1.61
C PRO A 128 -2.69 -4.61 2.84
N LEU A 129 -2.83 -5.37 3.92
CA LEU A 129 -3.42 -4.89 5.17
C LEU A 129 -2.55 -3.84 5.88
N SER A 130 -1.22 -3.88 5.70
CA SER A 130 -0.28 -2.88 6.23
C SER A 130 -0.52 -1.45 5.72
N PHE A 131 -1.30 -1.29 4.64
CA PHE A 131 -1.74 0.01 4.14
C PHE A 131 -3.25 0.21 4.34
N SER A 132 -4.05 -0.78 3.96
CA SER A 132 -5.51 -0.67 3.91
C SER A 132 -6.16 -0.49 5.28
N LEU A 133 -5.56 -0.98 6.37
CA LEU A 133 -6.05 -0.80 7.74
C LEU A 133 -5.66 0.55 8.38
N ARG A 134 -4.83 1.34 7.72
CA ARG A 134 -4.37 2.63 8.23
C ARG A 134 -5.51 3.62 8.56
N PRO A 135 -6.56 3.78 7.73
CA PRO A 135 -7.68 4.67 8.06
C PRO A 135 -8.38 4.25 9.36
N LEU A 136 -8.57 2.96 9.61
CA LEU A 136 -9.16 2.45 10.84
C LEU A 136 -8.31 2.84 12.07
N ALA A 137 -6.99 2.75 11.95
CA ALA A 137 -6.06 3.12 13.01
C ALA A 137 -6.06 4.63 13.34
N LEU A 138 -6.28 5.50 12.34
CA LEU A 138 -6.18 6.95 12.48
C LEU A 138 -7.51 7.65 12.75
N ASN A 139 -8.59 7.21 12.12
CA ASN A 139 -9.85 7.97 12.05
C ASN A 139 -10.82 7.67 13.19
N GLY A 140 -10.44 6.81 14.15
CA GLY A 140 -11.30 6.48 15.30
C GLY A 140 -12.51 5.61 14.93
N GLN A 141 -12.59 5.07 13.72
CA GLN A 141 -13.59 4.09 13.35
C GLN A 141 -13.38 2.83 14.20
N ALA A 142 -14.45 2.29 14.80
CA ALA A 142 -14.29 1.17 15.72
C ALA A 142 -14.07 -0.16 15.00
N THR A 143 -14.74 -0.38 13.87
CA THR A 143 -14.70 -1.65 13.12
C THR A 143 -14.84 -1.43 11.62
N THR A 144 -14.34 -2.39 10.83
CA THR A 144 -14.62 -2.50 9.40
C THR A 144 -14.66 -3.98 8.99
N GLU A 145 -15.48 -4.31 8.04
CA GLU A 145 -15.52 -5.61 7.39
C GLU A 145 -14.97 -5.47 5.97
N PHE A 146 -14.22 -6.46 5.50
CA PHE A 146 -13.55 -6.38 4.21
C PHE A 146 -13.27 -7.77 3.63
N TRP A 147 -12.97 -7.81 2.34
CA TRP A 147 -12.45 -8.98 1.65
C TRP A 147 -10.93 -8.92 1.56
N THR A 148 -10.29 -10.07 1.66
CA THR A 148 -8.84 -10.21 1.37
C THR A 148 -8.57 -11.52 0.67
N ILE A 149 -7.52 -11.56 -0.16
CA ILE A 149 -7.06 -12.78 -0.83
C ILE A 149 -6.00 -13.42 0.07
N ARG A 150 -6.18 -14.69 0.38
CA ARG A 150 -5.15 -15.50 1.02
C ARG A 150 -4.03 -15.80 0.03
N VAL A 151 -2.80 -15.49 0.40
CA VAL A 151 -1.62 -15.65 -0.49
C VAL A 151 -1.26 -17.13 -0.72
N ASP A 152 -1.62 -18.00 0.23
CA ASP A 152 -1.31 -19.43 0.19
C ASP A 152 -2.28 -20.28 -0.66
N THR A 153 -3.54 -19.81 -0.85
CA THR A 153 -4.59 -20.55 -1.57
C THR A 153 -5.24 -19.75 -2.70
N LEU A 154 -5.10 -18.42 -2.75
CA LEU A 154 -5.80 -17.45 -3.59
C LEU A 154 -7.31 -17.34 -3.31
N GLU A 155 -7.80 -17.92 -2.22
CA GLU A 155 -9.18 -17.80 -1.81
C GLU A 155 -9.49 -16.41 -1.25
N LEU A 156 -10.65 -15.87 -1.60
CA LEU A 156 -11.23 -14.69 -0.95
C LEU A 156 -11.79 -15.07 0.41
N VAL A 157 -11.40 -14.31 1.42
CA VAL A 157 -11.88 -14.49 2.80
C VAL A 157 -12.48 -13.20 3.30
N ALA A 158 -13.69 -13.30 3.85
CA ALA A 158 -14.31 -12.20 4.59
C ALA A 158 -13.64 -12.05 5.95
N MET A 159 -13.22 -10.83 6.25
CA MET A 159 -12.50 -10.49 7.47
C MET A 159 -13.18 -9.33 8.18
N ARG A 160 -12.95 -9.25 9.49
CA ARG A 160 -13.33 -8.11 10.33
C ARG A 160 -12.08 -7.55 11.01
N ALA A 161 -11.94 -6.23 10.97
CA ALA A 161 -10.93 -5.50 11.71
C ALA A 161 -11.57 -4.65 12.81
N GLU A 162 -10.91 -4.54 13.95
CA GLU A 162 -11.35 -3.76 15.10
C GLU A 162 -10.20 -2.90 15.61
N ALA A 163 -10.45 -1.62 15.88
CA ALA A 163 -9.51 -0.77 16.60
C ALA A 163 -9.42 -1.24 18.06
N ALA A 164 -8.21 -1.57 18.52
CA ALA A 164 -7.96 -2.16 19.83
C ALA A 164 -7.17 -1.22 20.77
N GLY A 165 -7.33 0.10 20.58
CA GLY A 165 -6.71 1.12 21.42
C GLY A 165 -5.31 1.53 20.93
N ARG A 166 -4.56 2.18 21.86
CA ARG A 166 -3.22 2.68 21.61
C ARG A 166 -2.27 2.18 22.70
N GLU A 167 -1.05 1.89 22.31
CA GLU A 167 0.01 1.48 23.23
C GLU A 167 1.36 1.96 22.75
N GLU A 168 2.34 1.98 23.64
CA GLU A 168 3.73 2.22 23.25
C GLU A 168 4.39 0.91 22.82
N ILE A 169 5.02 0.92 21.65
CA ILE A 169 5.78 -0.22 21.14
C ILE A 169 7.25 0.15 20.95
N HIS A 170 8.11 -0.84 21.03
CA HIS A 170 9.51 -0.71 20.67
C HIS A 170 9.71 -1.05 19.19
N THR A 171 10.41 -0.21 18.45
CA THR A 171 11.01 -0.57 17.17
C THR A 171 12.27 -1.40 17.41
N VAL A 172 12.75 -2.11 16.39
CA VAL A 172 13.93 -2.99 16.55
C VAL A 172 15.20 -2.18 16.88
N ARG A 173 15.35 -0.99 16.30
CA ARG A 173 16.56 -0.16 16.43
C ARG A 173 16.29 1.30 16.80
N GLY A 174 15.05 1.65 17.11
CA GLY A 174 14.64 3.03 17.33
C GLY A 174 13.96 3.26 18.69
N PRO A 175 13.44 4.46 18.89
CA PRO A 175 12.75 4.83 20.11
C PRO A 175 11.43 4.08 20.27
N ARG A 176 10.83 4.22 21.45
CA ARG A 176 9.42 3.84 21.65
C ARG A 176 8.53 4.74 20.82
N LEU A 177 7.49 4.15 20.23
CA LEU A 177 6.50 4.83 19.41
C LEU A 177 5.11 4.63 20.00
N ALA A 178 4.32 5.69 20.06
CA ALA A 178 2.89 5.56 20.27
C ALA A 178 2.25 4.94 19.01
N ALA A 179 1.57 3.82 19.17
CA ALA A 179 0.96 3.09 18.07
C ALA A 179 -0.51 2.77 18.33
N ALA A 180 -1.32 2.92 17.29
CA ALA A 180 -2.70 2.45 17.27
C ALA A 180 -2.71 0.97 16.87
N LYS A 181 -3.39 0.16 17.65
CA LYS A 181 -3.51 -1.29 17.45
C LYS A 181 -4.82 -1.60 16.71
N VAL A 182 -4.73 -2.45 15.71
CA VAL A 182 -5.87 -3.02 14.98
C VAL A 182 -5.77 -4.54 15.07
N VAL A 183 -6.86 -5.19 15.44
CA VAL A 183 -6.97 -6.65 15.47
C VAL A 183 -7.84 -7.10 14.32
N ILE A 184 -7.39 -8.09 13.57
CA ILE A 184 -8.18 -8.71 12.51
C ILE A 184 -8.51 -10.16 12.85
N ARG A 185 -9.65 -10.62 12.35
CA ARG A 185 -10.11 -12.01 12.45
C ARG A 185 -11.00 -12.38 11.26
N PRO A 186 -11.14 -13.66 10.88
CA PRO A 186 -12.15 -14.10 9.94
C PRO A 186 -13.53 -13.66 10.41
N ASP A 187 -14.40 -13.28 9.46
CA ASP A 187 -15.79 -13.02 9.75
C ASP A 187 -16.55 -14.33 10.00
N GLY A 188 -17.61 -14.27 10.82
CA GLY A 188 -18.48 -15.42 11.14
C GLY A 188 -17.93 -16.36 12.19
N LEU A 189 -18.37 -17.65 12.14
CA LEU A 189 -18.14 -18.65 13.19
C LEU A 189 -16.67 -19.02 13.44
N LEU A 190 -15.80 -18.82 12.46
CA LEU A 190 -14.36 -19.10 12.57
C LEU A 190 -13.56 -17.96 13.23
N GLY A 191 -14.19 -16.81 13.50
CA GLY A 191 -13.53 -15.63 14.05
C GLY A 191 -12.85 -15.82 15.41
N GLY A 192 -13.20 -16.87 16.17
CA GLY A 192 -12.57 -17.19 17.45
C GLY A 192 -11.28 -18.04 17.33
N LEU A 193 -11.00 -18.63 16.17
CA LEU A 193 -9.91 -19.59 16.00
C LEU A 193 -8.60 -18.97 15.54
N TRP A 194 -8.66 -17.79 14.95
CA TRP A 194 -7.50 -17.12 14.39
C TRP A 194 -7.64 -15.60 14.54
N ARG A 195 -6.55 -14.95 14.87
CA ARG A 195 -6.44 -13.49 14.88
C ARG A 195 -5.03 -13.04 14.52
N ALA A 196 -4.92 -11.82 13.99
CA ALA A 196 -3.65 -11.14 13.85
C ALA A 196 -3.77 -9.67 14.30
N GLU A 197 -2.66 -9.10 14.64
CA GLU A 197 -2.56 -7.77 15.23
C GLU A 197 -1.63 -6.92 14.36
N TYR A 198 -2.07 -5.70 14.08
CA TYR A 198 -1.34 -4.69 13.33
C TYR A 198 -1.17 -3.45 14.18
N TRP A 199 -0.02 -2.84 14.12
CA TRP A 199 0.24 -1.56 14.78
C TRP A 199 0.65 -0.52 13.76
N PHE A 200 0.07 0.66 13.90
CA PHE A 200 0.32 1.80 13.05
C PHE A 200 0.77 2.96 13.93
N ARG A 201 1.81 3.68 13.55
CA ARG A 201 2.27 4.87 14.26
C ARG A 201 1.11 5.85 14.41
N ALA A 202 0.87 6.32 15.63
CA ALA A 202 -0.31 7.12 15.95
C ALA A 202 -0.31 8.50 15.28
N GLU A 203 0.85 9.01 14.91
CA GLU A 203 1.04 10.32 14.29
C GLU A 203 0.62 10.35 12.82
N ASP A 204 1.04 9.38 12.03
CA ASP A 204 0.91 9.39 10.57
C ASP A 204 0.35 8.09 9.97
N GLY A 205 0.10 7.08 10.81
CA GLY A 205 -0.41 5.78 10.38
C GLY A 205 0.60 4.94 9.61
N GLN A 206 1.91 5.19 9.75
CA GLN A 206 2.91 4.29 9.22
C GLN A 206 2.78 2.91 9.88
N PHE A 207 2.75 1.87 9.08
CA PHE A 207 2.80 0.49 9.59
C PHE A 207 4.10 0.29 10.36
N VAL A 208 4.03 -0.26 11.58
CA VAL A 208 5.22 -0.42 12.44
C VAL A 208 5.39 -1.84 12.96
N ARG A 209 4.31 -2.61 13.10
CA ARG A 209 4.39 -3.98 13.59
C ARG A 209 3.21 -4.83 13.14
N TYR A 210 3.47 -6.12 12.96
CA TYR A 210 2.48 -7.19 12.80
C TYR A 210 2.81 -8.31 13.77
N ARG A 211 1.78 -9.01 14.26
CA ARG A 211 1.90 -10.27 15.00
C ARG A 211 0.72 -11.17 14.66
N GLY A 212 1.01 -12.38 14.26
CA GLY A 212 -0.01 -13.38 13.93
C GLY A 212 0.60 -14.66 13.38
N THR A 213 -0.25 -15.62 13.06
CA THR A 213 0.16 -16.87 12.40
C THR A 213 -0.32 -16.85 10.95
N HIS A 214 0.48 -17.39 10.03
CA HIS A 214 0.12 -17.49 8.61
C HIS A 214 -0.47 -18.85 8.23
N GLY A 215 -0.85 -19.68 9.20
CA GLY A 215 -1.33 -21.03 8.93
C GLY A 215 -2.29 -21.56 10.01
N PRO A 216 -2.61 -22.86 9.95
CA PRO A 216 -3.52 -23.52 10.91
C PRO A 216 -2.95 -23.48 12.33
N PRO A 217 -3.75 -23.82 13.35
CA PRO A 217 -3.28 -23.95 14.73
C PRO A 217 -2.02 -24.79 14.84
N GLY A 218 -1.01 -24.28 15.56
CA GLY A 218 0.31 -24.93 15.68
C GLY A 218 1.38 -24.36 14.72
N THR A 219 1.02 -23.52 13.76
CA THR A 219 1.99 -22.78 12.95
C THR A 219 2.74 -21.78 13.83
N PRO A 220 4.07 -21.62 13.68
CA PRO A 220 4.83 -20.60 14.42
C PRO A 220 4.26 -19.20 14.20
N GLU A 221 4.28 -18.39 15.26
CA GLU A 221 3.92 -16.98 15.19
C GLU A 221 4.93 -16.23 14.32
N THR A 222 4.41 -15.35 13.48
CA THR A 222 5.20 -14.39 12.71
C THR A 222 5.11 -13.01 13.37
N VAL A 223 6.26 -12.39 13.57
CA VAL A 223 6.38 -11.00 14.01
C VAL A 223 7.10 -10.21 12.94
N ILE A 224 6.47 -9.14 12.47
CA ILE A 224 7.10 -8.15 11.59
C ILE A 224 7.31 -6.88 12.42
N SER A 225 8.48 -6.28 12.34
CA SER A 225 8.79 -5.04 13.07
C SER A 225 9.55 -4.07 12.20
N LEU A 226 9.19 -2.79 12.28
CA LEU A 226 9.92 -1.70 11.65
C LEU A 226 11.35 -1.68 12.20
N LEU A 227 12.36 -1.68 11.31
CA LEU A 227 13.77 -1.65 11.69
C LEU A 227 14.24 -0.23 12.03
N ASP A 228 13.94 0.68 11.14
CA ASP A 228 14.38 2.08 11.18
C ASP A 228 13.31 2.96 10.50
N SER A 229 13.12 4.15 11.01
CA SER A 229 12.18 5.17 10.54
C SER A 229 12.92 6.35 9.94
#